data_5240e7cfa5dd6eaceb27ddc099176c74
#
_entry.id   5240e7cfa5dd6eaceb27ddc099176c74
#
_cell.length_a   1.000
_cell.length_b   1.000
_cell.length_c   1.000
_cell.angle_alpha   90.00
_cell.angle_beta   90.00
_cell.angle_gamma   90.00
#
_symmetry.space_group_name_H-M   'P 1'
#
loop_
_entity.id
_entity.type
_entity.pdbx_description
1 polymer ?
#
loop_
_entity_poly.entity_id
_entity_poly.type
_entity_poly.pdbx_seq_one_letter_code
_entity_poly.pdbx_strand_id
1 'polypeptide(L)'
;TKNYSMGEGGAVILNDPRMVERAEIIREKGTDRSRFYRGQVDKYTWVDIGSSFLPSELNAAYLLAQLEQRAAIAAARMARWEQYEAGLAPLEESGLIERMKVPADRVHNAHMYYIKLRSLEERSRLIAYLAEHDICAVFHYIPLHSAAAGLKYGRFAGEDRYTTALSERLLRLPMFYELTEADCARVIETIFAFFGK
;
A
#
# COMPACT_ATOMS: atom_id res chain seq x y z
N THR A 1 2.55 4.55 -2.80
CA THR A 1 1.42 3.62 -2.88
C THR A 1 0.23 3.99 -2.00
N LYS A 2 0.41 4.69 -0.87
CA LYS A 2 -0.72 5.10 -0.03
C LYS A 2 -1.61 6.10 -0.77
N ASN A 3 -2.95 5.97 -0.62
CA ASN A 3 -3.89 6.85 -1.31
C ASN A 3 -3.87 8.27 -0.74
N TYR A 4 -3.62 8.39 0.57
CA TYR A 4 -3.50 9.67 1.27
C TYR A 4 -2.15 9.74 1.95
N SER A 5 -1.57 10.93 2.03
CA SER A 5 -0.24 11.16 2.60
C SER A 5 -0.31 12.15 3.76
N MET A 6 0.53 11.92 4.76
CA MET A 6 0.86 12.89 5.81
C MET A 6 2.35 12.85 6.17
N GLY A 7 3.20 12.36 5.26
CA GLY A 7 4.57 11.97 5.59
C GLY A 7 4.56 10.66 6.37
N GLU A 8 4.81 10.73 7.66
CA GLU A 8 4.70 9.60 8.58
C GLU A 8 3.47 9.75 9.48
N GLY A 9 2.76 8.66 9.73
CA GLY A 9 1.59 8.63 10.59
C GLY A 9 0.81 7.34 10.48
N GLY A 10 -0.27 7.26 11.24
CA GLY A 10 -1.14 6.10 11.27
C GLY A 10 -2.37 6.34 12.11
N ALA A 11 -3.25 5.34 12.16
CA ALA A 11 -4.43 5.36 12.99
C ALA A 11 -4.65 3.97 13.61
N VAL A 12 -5.10 3.97 14.86
CA VAL A 12 -5.59 2.77 15.54
C VAL A 12 -7.08 2.93 15.76
N ILE A 13 -7.87 1.98 15.29
CA ILE A 13 -9.31 1.93 15.48
C ILE A 13 -9.60 0.97 16.63
N LEU A 14 -10.25 1.48 17.67
CA LEU A 14 -10.58 0.71 18.88
C LEU A 14 -12.07 0.37 18.88
N ASN A 15 -12.40 -0.90 18.77
CA ASN A 15 -13.77 -1.41 18.82
C ASN A 15 -14.18 -1.83 20.25
N ASP A 16 -13.22 -1.97 21.17
CA ASP A 16 -13.47 -2.29 22.58
C ASP A 16 -13.25 -1.03 23.44
N PRO A 17 -14.32 -0.46 24.04
CA PRO A 17 -14.21 0.73 24.90
C PRO A 17 -13.24 0.58 26.08
N ARG A 18 -13.01 -0.65 26.56
CA ARG A 18 -12.09 -0.93 27.67
C ARG A 18 -10.63 -0.66 27.32
N MET A 19 -10.31 -0.60 26.02
CA MET A 19 -8.97 -0.34 25.52
C MET A 19 -8.65 1.16 25.34
N VAL A 20 -9.65 2.04 25.37
CA VAL A 20 -9.50 3.46 25.02
C VAL A 20 -8.52 4.17 25.95
N GLU A 21 -8.73 4.08 27.27
CA GLU A 21 -7.86 4.74 28.25
C GLU A 21 -6.41 4.26 28.13
N ARG A 22 -6.21 2.96 27.98
CA ARG A 22 -4.89 2.37 27.83
C ARG A 22 -4.21 2.86 26.54
N ALA A 23 -4.93 2.94 25.42
CA ALA A 23 -4.42 3.44 24.15
C ALA A 23 -4.04 4.92 24.21
N GLU A 24 -4.82 5.77 24.89
CA GLU A 24 -4.48 7.17 25.12
C GLU A 24 -3.16 7.33 25.90
N ILE A 25 -2.99 6.53 26.96
CA ILE A 25 -1.77 6.52 27.77
C ILE A 25 -0.56 6.11 26.91
N ILE A 26 -0.67 5.01 26.17
CA ILE A 26 0.41 4.52 25.29
C ILE A 26 0.78 5.57 24.23
N ARG A 27 -0.22 6.20 23.62
CA ARG A 27 -0.05 7.21 22.56
C ARG A 27 0.74 8.43 23.05
N GLU A 28 0.54 8.85 24.30
CA GLU A 28 1.15 10.06 24.88
C GLU A 28 2.20 9.72 25.96
N LYS A 29 3.21 8.97 25.57
CA LYS A 29 4.43 8.72 26.37
C LYS A 29 4.17 7.99 27.70
N GLY A 30 3.05 7.29 27.83
CA GLY A 30 2.69 6.62 29.08
C GLY A 30 2.13 7.56 30.16
N THR A 31 1.66 8.74 29.75
CA THR A 31 1.09 9.73 30.68
C THR A 31 -0.45 9.73 30.63
N ASP A 32 -1.09 10.18 31.69
CA ASP A 32 -2.53 10.40 31.78
C ASP A 32 -2.96 11.81 31.32
N ARG A 33 -2.21 12.41 30.39
CA ARG A 33 -2.42 13.76 29.88
C ARG A 33 -3.82 13.97 29.27
N SER A 34 -4.38 12.95 28.61
CA SER A 34 -5.74 13.00 28.08
C SER A 34 -6.78 13.21 29.18
N ARG A 35 -6.57 12.64 30.39
CA ARG A 35 -7.43 12.86 31.55
C ARG A 35 -7.31 14.29 32.09
N PHE A 36 -6.10 14.86 32.07
CA PHE A 36 -5.87 16.26 32.46
C PHE A 36 -6.64 17.22 31.53
N TYR A 37 -6.58 17.06 30.23
CA TYR A 37 -7.35 17.89 29.29
C TYR A 37 -8.87 17.76 29.44
N ARG A 38 -9.35 16.65 29.94
CA ARG A 38 -10.78 16.45 30.28
C ARG A 38 -11.15 16.94 31.68
N GLY A 39 -10.22 17.53 32.43
CA GLY A 39 -10.46 18.00 33.80
C GLY A 39 -10.70 16.90 34.82
N GLN A 40 -10.26 15.69 34.58
CA GLN A 40 -10.42 14.52 35.41
C GLN A 40 -9.32 14.36 36.46
N VAL A 41 -8.20 15.04 36.28
CA VAL A 41 -7.07 15.13 37.21
C VAL A 41 -6.51 16.55 37.21
N ASP A 42 -5.96 17.01 38.34
CA ASP A 42 -5.40 18.37 38.48
C ASP A 42 -4.05 18.52 37.78
N LYS A 43 -3.29 17.44 37.65
CA LYS A 43 -1.99 17.37 36.97
C LYS A 43 -1.87 16.01 36.30
N TYR A 44 -1.24 15.99 35.12
CA TYR A 44 -0.90 14.71 34.49
C TYR A 44 0.48 14.24 34.96
N THR A 45 0.67 12.94 34.94
CA THR A 45 1.93 12.30 35.34
C THR A 45 2.22 11.09 34.45
N TRP A 46 3.41 10.54 34.58
CA TRP A 46 3.77 9.27 33.94
C TRP A 46 3.17 8.12 34.75
N VAL A 47 2.29 7.36 34.14
CA VAL A 47 1.50 6.29 34.81
C VAL A 47 1.80 4.90 34.27
N ASP A 48 2.35 4.78 33.04
CA ASP A 48 2.62 3.47 32.43
C ASP A 48 3.60 3.57 31.25
N ILE A 49 3.92 2.42 30.64
CA ILE A 49 4.74 2.35 29.42
C ILE A 49 3.96 2.97 28.24
N GLY A 50 4.65 3.81 27.47
CA GLY A 50 4.12 4.42 26.26
C GLY A 50 5.21 5.00 25.39
N SER A 51 4.83 5.58 24.26
CA SER A 51 5.76 6.24 23.35
C SER A 51 5.13 7.48 22.71
N SER A 52 5.91 8.26 21.99
CA SER A 52 5.46 9.47 21.30
C SER A 52 4.86 9.11 19.94
N PHE A 53 3.56 8.77 19.93
CA PHE A 53 2.85 8.37 18.70
C PHE A 53 2.00 9.48 18.09
N LEU A 54 1.94 10.65 18.72
CA LEU A 54 1.20 11.77 18.15
C LEU A 54 1.91 12.34 16.94
N PRO A 55 1.23 12.51 15.80
CA PRO A 55 1.76 13.26 14.67
C PRO A 55 1.91 14.74 15.02
N SER A 56 2.71 15.46 14.25
CA SER A 56 2.75 16.92 14.36
C SER A 56 1.47 17.54 13.79
N GLU A 57 1.14 18.75 14.24
CA GLU A 57 0.02 19.54 13.69
C GLU A 57 0.18 19.79 12.19
N LEU A 58 1.41 19.96 11.70
CA LEU A 58 1.70 20.12 10.27
C LEU A 58 1.30 18.87 9.48
N ASN A 59 1.65 17.68 9.98
CA ASN A 59 1.27 16.42 9.34
C ASN A 59 -0.24 16.23 9.39
N ALA A 60 -0.88 16.57 10.50
CA ALA A 60 -2.33 16.47 10.65
C ALA A 60 -3.08 17.41 9.70
N ALA A 61 -2.62 18.65 9.56
CA ALA A 61 -3.18 19.63 8.63
C ALA A 61 -3.03 19.17 7.16
N TYR A 62 -1.85 18.62 6.81
CA TYR A 62 -1.62 18.06 5.49
C TYR A 62 -2.56 16.87 5.20
N LEU A 63 -2.74 15.97 6.17
CA LEU A 63 -3.69 14.86 6.04
C LEU A 63 -5.13 15.35 5.89
N LEU A 64 -5.54 16.37 6.64
CA LEU A 64 -6.88 16.93 6.54
C LEU A 64 -7.19 17.37 5.10
N ALA A 65 -6.28 18.13 4.47
CA ALA A 65 -6.42 18.55 3.08
C ALA A 65 -6.56 17.36 2.10
N GLN A 66 -5.81 16.28 2.34
CA GLN A 66 -5.94 15.04 1.55
C GLN A 66 -7.31 14.37 1.75
N LEU A 67 -7.79 14.31 2.99
CA LEU A 67 -9.09 13.69 3.31
C LEU A 67 -10.28 14.50 2.79
N GLU A 68 -10.18 15.82 2.74
CA GLU A 68 -11.19 16.68 2.10
C GLU A 68 -11.30 16.38 0.61
N GLN A 69 -10.22 16.00 -0.07
CA GLN A 69 -10.17 15.62 -1.49
C GLN A 69 -10.37 14.12 -1.73
N ARG A 70 -10.72 13.33 -0.71
CA ARG A 70 -10.74 11.85 -0.80
C ARG A 70 -11.59 11.30 -1.96
N ALA A 71 -12.71 11.95 -2.27
CA ALA A 71 -13.59 11.49 -3.34
C ALA A 71 -12.95 11.68 -4.73
N ALA A 72 -12.32 12.84 -4.97
CA ALA A 72 -11.62 13.13 -6.22
C ALA A 72 -10.40 12.20 -6.39
N ILE A 73 -9.62 12.01 -5.32
CA ILE A 73 -8.46 11.09 -5.33
C ILE A 73 -8.91 9.65 -5.63
N ALA A 74 -9.97 9.17 -4.99
CA ALA A 74 -10.49 7.84 -5.21
C ALA A 74 -11.00 7.65 -6.65
N ALA A 75 -11.75 8.62 -7.19
CA ALA A 75 -12.27 8.56 -8.55
C ALA A 75 -11.16 8.55 -9.61
N ALA A 76 -10.15 9.42 -9.48
CA ALA A 76 -9.01 9.47 -10.40
C ALA A 76 -8.22 8.15 -10.40
N ARG A 77 -7.94 7.59 -9.23
CA ARG A 77 -7.24 6.31 -9.10
C ARG A 77 -8.06 5.15 -9.66
N MET A 78 -9.37 5.13 -9.40
CA MET A 78 -10.26 4.10 -9.91
C MET A 78 -10.31 4.11 -11.43
N ALA A 79 -10.43 5.28 -12.07
CA ALA A 79 -10.41 5.41 -13.52
C ALA A 79 -9.13 4.82 -14.14
N ARG A 80 -7.95 5.05 -13.53
CA ARG A 80 -6.68 4.46 -14.00
C ARG A 80 -6.61 2.95 -13.74
N TRP A 81 -7.15 2.51 -12.61
CA TRP A 81 -7.24 1.09 -12.31
C TRP A 81 -8.09 0.33 -13.34
N GLU A 82 -9.25 0.87 -13.67
CA GLU A 82 -10.17 0.33 -14.68
C GLU A 82 -9.54 0.34 -16.09
N GLN A 83 -8.78 1.38 -16.41
CA GLN A 83 -8.04 1.46 -17.68
C GLN A 83 -6.99 0.36 -17.81
N TYR A 84 -6.21 0.09 -16.76
CA TYR A 84 -5.29 -1.04 -16.72
C TYR A 84 -6.04 -2.37 -16.83
N GLU A 85 -7.12 -2.52 -16.08
CA GLU A 85 -7.91 -3.75 -16.06
C GLU A 85 -8.46 -4.11 -17.45
N ALA A 86 -9.02 -3.12 -18.15
CA ALA A 86 -9.52 -3.30 -19.50
C ALA A 86 -8.36 -3.47 -20.51
N GLY A 87 -7.36 -2.60 -20.44
CA GLY A 87 -6.29 -2.55 -21.44
C GLY A 87 -5.37 -3.78 -21.41
N LEU A 88 -5.18 -4.43 -20.27
CA LEU A 88 -4.31 -5.60 -20.13
C LEU A 88 -5.07 -6.94 -20.27
N ALA A 89 -6.39 -6.91 -20.45
CA ALA A 89 -7.20 -8.13 -20.61
C ALA A 89 -6.69 -9.06 -21.74
N PRO A 90 -6.34 -8.55 -22.94
CA PRO A 90 -5.89 -9.44 -24.03
C PRO A 90 -4.58 -10.18 -23.74
N LEU A 91 -3.70 -9.60 -22.90
CA LEU A 91 -2.47 -10.29 -22.47
C LEU A 91 -2.77 -11.43 -21.49
N GLU A 92 -3.76 -11.29 -20.61
CA GLU A 92 -4.23 -12.38 -19.75
C GLU A 92 -4.91 -13.48 -20.57
N GLU A 93 -5.76 -13.12 -21.52
CA GLU A 93 -6.42 -14.07 -22.43
C GLU A 93 -5.40 -14.88 -23.25
N SER A 94 -4.28 -14.27 -23.60
CA SER A 94 -3.15 -14.94 -24.28
C SER A 94 -2.25 -15.73 -23.32
N GLY A 95 -2.54 -15.77 -22.02
CA GLY A 95 -1.75 -16.48 -21.00
C GLY A 95 -0.37 -15.88 -20.72
N LEU A 96 -0.12 -14.62 -21.12
CA LEU A 96 1.16 -13.95 -20.94
C LEU A 96 1.32 -13.35 -19.54
N ILE A 97 0.22 -12.90 -18.94
CA ILE A 97 0.17 -12.34 -17.59
C ILE A 97 -1.04 -12.89 -16.84
N GLU A 98 -1.07 -12.67 -15.53
CA GLU A 98 -2.28 -12.75 -14.70
C GLU A 98 -2.57 -11.38 -14.12
N ARG A 99 -3.78 -10.84 -14.30
CA ARG A 99 -4.19 -9.55 -13.74
C ARG A 99 -4.56 -9.66 -12.27
N MET A 100 -4.61 -8.52 -11.59
CA MET A 100 -5.12 -8.41 -10.23
C MET A 100 -6.61 -8.82 -10.20
N LYS A 101 -6.98 -9.70 -9.27
CA LYS A 101 -8.38 -10.13 -9.12
C LYS A 101 -8.98 -9.53 -7.86
N VAL A 102 -10.10 -8.83 -8.05
CA VAL A 102 -10.93 -8.32 -6.96
C VAL A 102 -12.21 -9.16 -6.91
N PRO A 103 -12.51 -9.84 -5.80
CA PRO A 103 -13.77 -10.58 -5.67
C PRO A 103 -14.98 -9.67 -5.82
N ALA A 104 -16.06 -10.15 -6.45
CA ALA A 104 -17.24 -9.35 -6.77
C ALA A 104 -17.97 -8.80 -5.53
N ASP A 105 -17.78 -9.41 -4.38
CA ASP A 105 -18.35 -9.00 -3.10
C ASP A 105 -17.47 -8.00 -2.33
N ARG A 106 -16.43 -7.46 -2.97
CA ARG A 106 -15.48 -6.51 -2.35
C ARG A 106 -15.47 -5.18 -3.08
N VAL A 107 -15.38 -4.11 -2.28
CA VAL A 107 -15.10 -2.77 -2.76
C VAL A 107 -13.63 -2.47 -2.48
N HIS A 108 -12.88 -2.05 -3.50
CA HIS A 108 -11.49 -1.68 -3.36
C HIS A 108 -11.27 -0.19 -3.62
N ASN A 109 -10.13 0.33 -3.22
CA ASN A 109 -9.81 1.76 -3.26
C ASN A 109 -8.75 2.10 -4.32
N ALA A 110 -8.53 1.26 -5.31
CA ALA A 110 -7.49 1.43 -6.32
C ALA A 110 -6.12 1.80 -5.73
N HIS A 111 -5.76 1.17 -4.61
CA HIS A 111 -4.51 1.41 -3.89
C HIS A 111 -3.28 1.15 -4.75
N MET A 112 -3.31 0.10 -5.54
CA MET A 112 -2.28 -0.27 -6.52
C MET A 112 -2.94 -1.02 -7.68
N TYR A 113 -2.22 -1.12 -8.78
CA TYR A 113 -2.47 -2.12 -9.81
C TYR A 113 -1.21 -2.98 -9.98
N TYR A 114 -1.38 -4.29 -10.09
CA TYR A 114 -0.28 -5.21 -10.33
C TYR A 114 -0.67 -6.30 -11.32
N ILE A 115 0.34 -6.83 -11.98
CA ILE A 115 0.26 -8.03 -12.79
C ILE A 115 1.21 -9.10 -12.24
N LYS A 116 0.95 -10.35 -12.55
CA LYS A 116 1.89 -11.44 -12.29
C LYS A 116 2.40 -11.98 -13.62
N LEU A 117 3.72 -12.05 -13.72
CA LEU A 117 4.42 -12.65 -14.85
C LEU A 117 4.55 -14.17 -14.64
N ARG A 118 5.10 -14.88 -15.63
CA ARG A 118 5.27 -16.34 -15.55
C ARG A 118 6.44 -16.76 -14.66
N SER A 119 7.47 -15.90 -14.55
CA SER A 119 8.66 -16.17 -13.74
C SER A 119 9.32 -14.90 -13.20
N LEU A 120 10.22 -15.06 -12.23
CA LEU A 120 11.10 -14.02 -11.72
C LEU A 120 11.95 -13.37 -12.84
N GLU A 121 12.47 -14.19 -13.73
CA GLU A 121 13.30 -13.73 -14.85
C GLU A 121 12.50 -12.83 -15.79
N GLU A 122 11.31 -13.26 -16.21
CA GLU A 122 10.44 -12.49 -17.07
C GLU A 122 10.03 -11.17 -16.42
N ARG A 123 9.68 -11.20 -15.13
CA ARG A 123 9.39 -9.97 -14.37
C ARG A 123 10.59 -9.02 -14.37
N SER A 124 11.79 -9.53 -14.13
CA SER A 124 13.00 -8.71 -14.08
C SER A 124 13.32 -8.09 -15.43
N ARG A 125 13.14 -8.84 -16.53
CA ARG A 125 13.27 -8.32 -17.88
C ARG A 125 12.23 -7.24 -18.20
N LEU A 126 10.98 -7.42 -17.79
CA LEU A 126 9.95 -6.42 -18.02
C LEU A 126 10.22 -5.15 -17.20
N ILE A 127 10.72 -5.25 -15.98
CA ILE A 127 11.16 -4.07 -15.19
C ILE A 127 12.24 -3.29 -15.93
N ALA A 128 13.27 -3.97 -16.43
CA ALA A 128 14.35 -3.34 -17.17
C ALA A 128 13.83 -2.68 -18.46
N TYR A 129 12.99 -3.38 -19.22
CA TYR A 129 12.40 -2.86 -20.44
C TYR A 129 11.52 -1.62 -20.19
N LEU A 130 10.70 -1.63 -19.17
CA LEU A 130 9.89 -0.47 -18.78
C LEU A 130 10.77 0.72 -18.36
N ALA A 131 11.86 0.46 -17.63
CA ALA A 131 12.80 1.50 -17.23
C ALA A 131 13.52 2.15 -18.45
N GLU A 132 13.85 1.39 -19.48
CA GLU A 132 14.40 1.90 -20.77
C GLU A 132 13.41 2.82 -21.51
N HIS A 133 12.12 2.75 -21.16
CA HIS A 133 11.05 3.60 -21.68
C HIS A 133 10.55 4.64 -20.67
N ASP A 134 11.37 5.00 -19.67
CA ASP A 134 11.03 5.96 -18.61
C ASP A 134 9.77 5.61 -17.81
N ILE A 135 9.48 4.31 -17.64
CA ILE A 135 8.36 3.81 -16.85
C ILE A 135 8.89 3.11 -15.61
N CYS A 136 8.58 3.66 -14.44
CA CYS A 136 8.97 3.08 -13.15
C CYS A 136 7.93 2.03 -12.68
N ALA A 137 8.20 0.76 -12.93
CA ALA A 137 7.47 -0.37 -12.38
C ALA A 137 8.35 -1.12 -11.39
N VAL A 138 7.76 -1.64 -10.31
CA VAL A 138 8.53 -2.20 -9.19
C VAL A 138 7.93 -3.52 -8.70
N PHE A 139 8.80 -4.43 -8.24
CA PHE A 139 8.36 -5.64 -7.55
C PHE A 139 7.71 -5.30 -6.20
N HIS A 140 7.02 -6.28 -5.59
CA HIS A 140 6.34 -6.08 -4.31
C HIS A 140 6.98 -6.91 -3.21
N TYR A 141 8.17 -6.49 -2.81
CA TYR A 141 8.98 -6.94 -1.69
C TYR A 141 9.46 -8.40 -1.71
N ILE A 142 10.56 -8.61 -1.06
CA ILE A 142 11.06 -9.92 -0.66
C ILE A 142 10.21 -10.43 0.51
N PRO A 143 9.78 -11.69 0.54
CA PRO A 143 9.04 -12.24 1.66
C PRO A 143 9.80 -12.11 2.98
N LEU A 144 9.08 -11.74 4.05
CA LEU A 144 9.72 -11.51 5.35
C LEU A 144 10.46 -12.76 5.87
N HIS A 145 9.92 -13.94 5.64
CA HIS A 145 10.51 -15.19 6.12
C HIS A 145 11.84 -15.56 5.43
N SER A 146 12.11 -15.03 4.24
CA SER A 146 13.37 -15.21 3.51
C SER A 146 14.32 -14.01 3.62
N ALA A 147 13.85 -12.88 4.18
CA ALA A 147 14.69 -11.72 4.44
C ALA A 147 15.68 -11.99 5.58
N ALA A 148 16.85 -11.34 5.57
CA ALA A 148 17.91 -11.56 6.57
C ALA A 148 17.43 -11.45 8.02
N ALA A 149 16.60 -10.45 8.34
CA ALA A 149 16.00 -10.31 9.67
C ALA A 149 14.96 -11.40 9.97
N GLY A 150 14.16 -11.78 8.97
CA GLY A 150 13.20 -12.87 9.10
C GLY A 150 13.84 -14.20 9.42
N LEU A 151 14.96 -14.50 8.76
CA LEU A 151 15.75 -15.71 9.03
C LEU A 151 16.42 -15.67 10.42
N LYS A 152 16.80 -14.47 10.89
CA LYS A 152 17.47 -14.31 12.20
C LYS A 152 16.50 -14.36 13.39
N TYR A 153 15.33 -13.75 13.27
CA TYR A 153 14.42 -13.51 14.40
C TYR A 153 13.11 -14.28 14.32
N GLY A 154 12.84 -14.94 13.21
CA GLY A 154 11.59 -15.65 12.99
C GLY A 154 11.79 -17.02 12.38
N ARG A 155 10.68 -17.67 12.12
CA ARG A 155 10.62 -18.91 11.34
C ARG A 155 9.35 -18.93 10.52
N PHE A 156 9.39 -19.55 9.36
CA PHE A 156 8.19 -19.84 8.59
C PHE A 156 7.43 -21.01 9.27
N ALA A 157 6.12 -20.86 9.42
CA ALA A 157 5.26 -21.90 9.97
C ALA A 157 4.57 -22.67 8.83
N GLY A 158 4.83 -23.95 8.72
CA GLY A 158 4.31 -24.80 7.66
C GLY A 158 5.16 -24.79 6.38
N GLU A 159 4.54 -24.96 5.23
CA GLU A 159 5.18 -25.02 3.91
C GLU A 159 4.89 -23.75 3.09
N ASP A 160 5.92 -23.15 2.51
CA ASP A 160 5.78 -22.01 1.61
C ASP A 160 5.33 -22.46 0.21
N ARG A 161 4.02 -22.50 0.01
CA ARG A 161 3.41 -22.86 -1.27
C ARG A 161 3.16 -21.70 -2.20
N TYR A 162 3.02 -20.49 -1.67
CA TYR A 162 2.53 -19.34 -2.42
C TYR A 162 3.39 -18.09 -2.29
N THR A 163 3.89 -17.80 -1.09
CA THR A 163 4.45 -16.48 -0.80
C THR A 163 5.66 -16.16 -1.65
N THR A 164 6.65 -17.02 -1.70
CA THR A 164 7.85 -16.82 -2.54
C THR A 164 7.47 -16.82 -4.01
N ALA A 165 6.79 -17.85 -4.49
CA ALA A 165 6.45 -18.00 -5.91
C ALA A 165 5.62 -16.82 -6.46
N LEU A 166 4.66 -16.31 -5.68
CA LEU A 166 3.85 -15.17 -6.11
C LEU A 166 4.60 -13.85 -6.00
N SER A 167 5.42 -13.65 -4.96
CA SER A 167 6.20 -12.42 -4.81
C SER A 167 7.27 -12.26 -5.91
N GLU A 168 7.85 -13.37 -6.37
CA GLU A 168 8.81 -13.37 -7.47
C GLU A 168 8.20 -12.97 -8.82
N ARG A 169 6.91 -13.24 -9.00
CA ARG A 169 6.17 -12.99 -10.24
C ARG A 169 5.46 -11.66 -10.29
N LEU A 170 5.20 -11.04 -9.13
CA LEU A 170 4.36 -9.84 -9.01
C LEU A 170 5.12 -8.57 -9.41
N LEU A 171 4.50 -7.79 -10.28
CA LEU A 171 4.97 -6.48 -10.73
C LEU A 171 3.89 -5.42 -10.53
N ARG A 172 4.19 -4.37 -9.78
CA ARG A 172 3.31 -3.21 -9.62
C ARG A 172 3.54 -2.21 -10.74
N LEU A 173 2.46 -1.74 -11.33
CA LEU A 173 2.46 -0.69 -12.33
C LEU A 173 2.32 0.70 -11.68
N PRO A 174 2.70 1.78 -12.36
CA PRO A 174 2.49 3.15 -11.89
C PRO A 174 1.04 3.39 -11.49
N MET A 175 0.81 3.91 -10.28
CA MET A 175 -0.52 4.23 -9.77
C MET A 175 -0.44 5.38 -8.75
N PHE A 176 -0.80 6.58 -9.18
CA PHE A 176 -0.82 7.80 -8.36
C PHE A 176 -1.94 8.74 -8.84
N TYR A 177 -2.24 9.77 -8.06
CA TYR A 177 -3.39 10.64 -8.32
C TYR A 177 -3.32 11.36 -9.68
N GLU A 178 -2.15 11.86 -10.04
CA GLU A 178 -1.92 12.67 -11.25
C GLU A 178 -1.59 11.82 -12.49
N LEU A 179 -1.63 10.49 -12.39
CA LEU A 179 -1.40 9.61 -13.55
C LEU A 179 -2.47 9.88 -14.61
N THR A 180 -2.05 10.40 -15.77
CA THR A 180 -2.97 10.73 -16.87
C THR A 180 -3.44 9.48 -17.60
N GLU A 181 -4.51 9.64 -18.38
CA GLU A 181 -5.00 8.59 -19.28
C GLU A 181 -3.95 8.21 -20.32
N ALA A 182 -3.27 9.21 -20.88
CA ALA A 182 -2.20 9.00 -21.86
C ALA A 182 -1.00 8.26 -21.27
N ASP A 183 -0.58 8.60 -20.04
CA ASP A 183 0.51 7.88 -19.39
C ASP A 183 0.14 6.42 -19.10
N CYS A 184 -1.10 6.17 -18.65
CA CYS A 184 -1.59 4.83 -18.43
C CYS A 184 -1.63 4.02 -19.74
N ALA A 185 -2.10 4.63 -20.85
CA ALA A 185 -2.08 4.02 -22.18
C ALA A 185 -0.66 3.68 -22.63
N ARG A 186 0.29 4.60 -22.44
CA ARG A 186 1.72 4.37 -22.76
C ARG A 186 2.30 3.18 -21.98
N VAL A 187 1.96 3.03 -20.70
CA VAL A 187 2.39 1.87 -19.89
C VAL A 187 1.83 0.58 -20.49
N ILE A 188 0.55 0.55 -20.85
CA ILE A 188 -0.11 -0.62 -21.46
C ILE A 188 0.56 -0.97 -22.79
N GLU A 189 0.72 -0.02 -23.70
CA GLU A 189 1.35 -0.20 -25.01
C GLU A 189 2.79 -0.72 -24.89
N THR A 190 3.57 -0.18 -23.94
CA THR A 190 4.93 -0.64 -23.69
C THR A 190 4.96 -2.08 -23.20
N ILE A 191 4.00 -2.50 -22.37
CA ILE A 191 3.89 -3.89 -21.94
C ILE A 191 3.53 -4.80 -23.13
N PHE A 192 2.62 -4.37 -24.02
CA PHE A 192 2.32 -5.11 -25.24
C PHE A 192 3.55 -5.27 -26.13
N ALA A 193 4.30 -4.19 -26.36
CA ALA A 193 5.53 -4.21 -27.15
C ALA A 193 6.58 -5.18 -26.59
N PHE A 194 6.71 -5.28 -25.25
CA PHE A 194 7.59 -6.26 -24.60
C PHE A 194 7.26 -7.71 -25.01
N PHE A 195 5.98 -8.01 -25.18
CA PHE A 195 5.52 -9.34 -25.62
C PHE A 195 5.44 -9.51 -27.14
N GLY A 196 5.81 -8.50 -27.94
CA GLY A 196 5.75 -8.54 -29.41
C GLY A 196 4.31 -8.52 -29.95
N LYS A 197 3.42 -7.83 -29.27
CA LYS A 197 2.00 -7.71 -29.62
C LYS A 197 1.64 -6.29 -30.06
#